data_3b8892110e4a6e9a3fb48fbe5f5d1aef
#
_entry.id   3b8892110e4a6e9a3fb48fbe5f5d1aef
#
_cell.length_a   1.000
_cell.length_b   1.000
_cell.length_c   1.000
_cell.angle_alpha   90.00
_cell.angle_beta   90.00
_cell.angle_gamma   90.00
#
_symmetry.space_group_name_H-M   'P 1'
#
loop_
_entity.id
_entity.type
_entity.pdbx_description
1 polymer ?
#
loop_
_entity_poly.entity_id
_entity_poly.type
_entity_poly.pdbx_seq_one_letter_code
_entity_poly.pdbx_strand_id
1 'polypeptide(L)'
;KEDPGLQEAVKHSVAEQVLIPEMMEVTDLMPELAQNRDRYEKDAEIIVSKKRSYEAAAGYPGERVCVHNFASATNPGGGVTKGSSAQEECLCRCSTLYFCLNTKEMWAGFYSPHRYAQDPIHNDDCIYTPKVIVFKSDTATPAPLPESDWYSVNVITCAAPNLRLLPANGMNPGDGNKTCLLYTSPSPRD
;
A
#
# COMPACT_ATOMS: atom_id res chain seq x y z
N LYS A 1 -19.19 10.05 -15.14
CA LYS A 1 -19.78 11.04 -14.21
C LYS A 1 -18.98 10.94 -12.92
N GLU A 2 -18.45 12.05 -12.47
CA GLU A 2 -17.72 12.14 -11.21
C GLU A 2 -18.74 12.02 -10.06
N ASP A 3 -18.51 11.11 -9.13
CA ASP A 3 -19.34 10.90 -7.94
C ASP A 3 -18.88 11.89 -6.85
N PRO A 4 -19.76 12.82 -6.40
CA PRO A 4 -19.37 13.81 -5.39
C PRO A 4 -18.98 13.19 -4.04
N GLY A 5 -19.62 12.08 -3.67
CA GLY A 5 -19.32 11.38 -2.43
C GLY A 5 -17.90 10.78 -2.42
N LEU A 6 -17.50 10.19 -3.55
CA LEU A 6 -16.12 9.68 -3.70
C LEU A 6 -15.09 10.81 -3.75
N GLN A 7 -15.42 11.96 -4.33
CA GLN A 7 -14.52 13.13 -4.31
C GLN A 7 -14.30 13.65 -2.90
N GLU A 8 -15.35 13.73 -2.09
CA GLU A 8 -15.22 14.17 -0.70
C GLU A 8 -14.45 13.15 0.14
N ALA A 9 -14.68 11.85 -0.07
CA ALA A 9 -13.90 10.79 0.56
C ALA A 9 -12.40 10.90 0.24
N VAL A 10 -12.05 11.18 -1.02
CA VAL A 10 -10.65 11.41 -1.42
C VAL A 10 -10.05 12.60 -0.68
N LYS A 11 -10.77 13.73 -0.58
CA LYS A 11 -10.28 14.91 0.15
C LYS A 11 -10.01 14.59 1.62
N HIS A 12 -10.93 13.87 2.27
CA HIS A 12 -10.73 13.43 3.66
C HIS A 12 -9.52 12.52 3.81
N SER A 13 -9.40 11.51 2.96
CA SER A 13 -8.24 10.60 3.00
C SER A 13 -6.92 11.34 2.80
N VAL A 14 -6.86 12.27 1.83
CA VAL A 14 -5.66 13.07 1.54
C VAL A 14 -5.33 14.02 2.70
N ALA A 15 -6.34 14.61 3.34
CA ALA A 15 -6.09 15.52 4.48
C ALA A 15 -5.49 14.82 5.70
N GLU A 16 -5.77 13.52 5.88
CA GLU A 16 -5.26 12.70 6.98
C GLU A 16 -4.09 11.78 6.53
N GLN A 17 -3.67 11.87 5.27
CA GLN A 17 -2.60 11.05 4.72
C GLN A 17 -1.24 11.43 5.33
N VAL A 18 -0.42 10.44 5.65
CA VAL A 18 0.89 10.64 6.27
C VAL A 18 1.97 9.96 5.43
N LEU A 19 3.01 10.73 5.08
CA LEU A 19 4.26 10.18 4.59
C LEU A 19 5.14 9.84 5.80
N ILE A 20 5.61 8.61 5.85
CA ILE A 20 6.47 8.07 6.92
C ILE A 20 7.81 7.74 6.29
N PRO A 21 8.83 8.61 6.44
CA PRO A 21 10.18 8.35 5.97
C PRO A 21 10.86 7.22 6.74
N GLU A 22 11.78 6.49 6.07
CA GLU A 22 12.57 5.41 6.66
C GLU A 22 13.26 5.81 7.98
N MET A 23 13.70 7.07 8.08
CA MET A 23 14.40 7.59 9.26
C MET A 23 13.47 8.00 10.40
N MET A 24 12.16 7.90 10.21
CA MET A 24 11.20 8.28 11.24
C MET A 24 11.01 7.15 12.24
N GLU A 25 11.31 7.42 13.50
CA GLU A 25 11.07 6.46 14.57
C GLU A 25 9.58 6.43 14.97
N VAL A 26 9.08 5.25 15.35
CA VAL A 26 7.69 5.09 15.83
C VAL A 26 7.40 6.00 17.03
N THR A 27 8.43 6.26 17.85
CA THR A 27 8.40 7.18 18.98
C THR A 27 8.07 8.61 18.60
N ASP A 28 8.44 9.04 17.39
CA ASP A 28 8.19 10.39 16.90
C ASP A 28 6.74 10.56 16.44
N LEU A 29 6.15 9.48 15.91
CA LEU A 29 4.76 9.48 15.46
C LEU A 29 3.77 9.31 16.62
N MET A 30 4.07 8.44 17.55
CA MET A 30 3.17 8.04 18.63
C MET A 30 3.98 7.69 19.89
N PRO A 31 4.42 8.68 20.67
CA PRO A 31 5.24 8.45 21.87
C PRO A 31 4.61 7.47 22.87
N GLU A 32 3.29 7.48 23.00
CA GLU A 32 2.54 6.57 23.86
C GLU A 32 2.63 5.10 23.44
N LEU A 33 2.81 4.80 22.14
CA LEU A 33 2.95 3.41 21.65
C LEU A 33 4.32 2.82 22.00
N ALA A 34 5.34 3.67 22.08
CA ALA A 34 6.69 3.21 22.46
C ALA A 34 6.73 2.73 23.91
N GLN A 35 5.87 3.28 24.77
CA GLN A 35 5.79 2.93 26.19
C GLN A 35 4.94 1.68 26.46
N ASN A 36 4.12 1.26 25.51
CA ASN A 36 3.17 0.15 25.68
C ASN A 36 3.38 -0.93 24.62
N ARG A 37 4.56 -1.57 24.65
CA ARG A 37 4.88 -2.70 23.73
C ARG A 37 3.99 -3.92 23.96
N ASP A 38 3.61 -4.17 25.22
CA ASP A 38 2.81 -5.33 25.63
C ASP A 38 1.31 -5.00 25.71
N ARG A 39 0.82 -4.10 24.84
CA ARG A 39 -0.59 -3.67 24.86
C ARG A 39 -1.60 -4.74 24.46
N TYR A 40 -1.15 -5.86 23.94
CA TYR A 40 -2.00 -6.99 23.56
C TYR A 40 -1.69 -8.19 24.46
N GLU A 41 -2.72 -8.73 25.11
CA GLU A 41 -2.61 -9.90 25.99
C GLU A 41 -2.43 -11.23 25.23
N LYS A 42 -2.73 -11.22 23.94
CA LYS A 42 -2.69 -12.41 23.08
C LYS A 42 -1.89 -12.14 21.82
N ASP A 43 -1.24 -13.19 21.33
CA ASP A 43 -0.59 -13.17 20.03
C ASP A 43 -1.62 -12.93 18.93
N ALA A 44 -1.18 -12.29 17.82
CA ALA A 44 -2.01 -12.08 16.66
C ALA A 44 -2.32 -13.42 15.97
N GLU A 45 -3.56 -13.61 15.57
CA GLU A 45 -3.94 -14.74 14.72
C GLU A 45 -3.43 -14.53 13.30
N ILE A 46 -2.77 -15.54 12.74
CA ILE A 46 -2.27 -15.52 11.37
C ILE A 46 -3.19 -16.39 10.50
N ILE A 47 -3.90 -15.77 9.57
CA ILE A 47 -4.81 -16.45 8.64
C ILE A 47 -4.25 -16.36 7.23
N VAL A 48 -4.00 -17.52 6.61
CA VAL A 48 -3.57 -17.62 5.20
C VAL A 48 -4.78 -18.00 4.34
N SER A 49 -5.05 -17.20 3.30
CA SER A 49 -6.16 -17.46 2.39
C SER A 49 -5.78 -17.21 0.93
N LYS A 50 -6.60 -17.70 -0.01
CA LYS A 50 -6.44 -17.44 -1.45
C LYS A 50 -7.17 -16.17 -1.92
N LYS A 51 -7.77 -15.43 -0.99
CA LYS A 51 -8.50 -14.19 -1.30
C LYS A 51 -7.55 -13.08 -1.73
N ARG A 52 -8.01 -12.21 -2.60
CA ARG A 52 -7.33 -10.94 -2.90
C ARG A 52 -7.43 -9.98 -1.72
N SER A 53 -6.62 -8.94 -1.69
CA SER A 53 -6.50 -8.05 -0.53
C SER A 53 -7.83 -7.43 -0.09
N TYR A 54 -8.58 -6.81 -1.01
CA TYR A 54 -9.88 -6.23 -0.65
C TYR A 54 -10.98 -7.28 -0.45
N GLU A 55 -10.90 -8.40 -1.15
CA GLU A 55 -11.82 -9.53 -0.88
C GLU A 55 -11.63 -10.09 0.54
N ALA A 56 -10.38 -10.14 1.01
CA ALA A 56 -10.10 -10.51 2.39
C ALA A 56 -10.59 -9.44 3.37
N ALA A 57 -10.32 -8.15 3.09
CA ALA A 57 -10.75 -7.03 3.90
C ALA A 57 -12.27 -6.95 4.08
N ALA A 58 -13.05 -7.26 3.04
CA ALA A 58 -14.52 -7.30 3.10
C ALA A 58 -15.07 -8.34 4.10
N GLY A 59 -14.25 -9.30 4.52
CA GLY A 59 -14.61 -10.29 5.54
C GLY A 59 -14.65 -9.76 6.98
N TYR A 60 -14.26 -8.49 7.20
CA TYR A 60 -14.16 -7.86 8.52
C TYR A 60 -15.00 -6.57 8.60
N PRO A 61 -16.33 -6.66 8.42
CA PRO A 61 -17.20 -5.49 8.42
C PRO A 61 -17.22 -4.82 9.79
N GLY A 62 -17.05 -3.50 9.81
CA GLY A 62 -17.03 -2.70 11.06
C GLY A 62 -15.70 -2.69 11.80
N GLU A 63 -14.73 -3.49 11.38
CA GLU A 63 -13.39 -3.51 11.97
C GLU A 63 -12.46 -2.47 11.33
N ARG A 64 -11.41 -2.10 12.05
CA ARG A 64 -10.34 -1.26 11.51
C ARG A 64 -9.36 -2.10 10.70
N VAL A 65 -9.58 -2.17 9.41
CA VAL A 65 -8.73 -2.95 8.49
C VAL A 65 -7.64 -2.06 7.91
N CYS A 66 -6.41 -2.57 7.87
CA CYS A 66 -5.30 -1.97 7.15
C CYS A 66 -4.80 -2.94 6.07
N VAL A 67 -4.73 -2.46 4.83
CA VAL A 67 -4.29 -3.22 3.66
C VAL A 67 -2.89 -2.78 3.26
N HIS A 68 -1.99 -3.74 3.06
CA HIS A 68 -0.65 -3.45 2.52
C HIS A 68 -0.73 -3.37 0.98
N ASN A 69 -0.28 -2.24 0.43
CA ASN A 69 -0.10 -2.02 -1.00
C ASN A 69 1.38 -2.24 -1.35
N PHE A 70 1.67 -3.27 -2.13
CA PHE A 70 3.01 -3.55 -2.69
C PHE A 70 3.25 -2.64 -3.90
N ALA A 71 3.67 -1.43 -3.62
CA ALA A 71 3.62 -0.32 -4.55
C ALA A 71 4.83 -0.23 -5.50
N SER A 72 4.59 0.46 -6.60
CA SER A 72 5.66 1.05 -7.38
C SER A 72 6.27 2.23 -6.61
N ALA A 73 7.59 2.25 -6.46
CA ALA A 73 8.30 3.38 -5.88
C ALA A 73 8.25 4.64 -6.76
N THR A 74 8.01 4.47 -8.06
CA THR A 74 8.22 5.54 -9.04
C THR A 74 6.95 6.05 -9.70
N ASN A 75 5.82 5.33 -9.57
CA ASN A 75 4.58 5.73 -10.21
C ASN A 75 3.38 5.42 -9.30
N PRO A 76 2.53 6.42 -8.97
CA PRO A 76 1.31 6.19 -8.23
C PRO A 76 0.43 5.16 -8.95
N GLY A 77 0.02 4.11 -8.22
CA GLY A 77 -0.81 3.06 -8.79
C GLY A 77 -0.12 2.22 -9.87
N GLY A 78 1.22 2.24 -9.94
CA GLY A 78 2.00 1.44 -10.89
C GLY A 78 1.64 1.70 -12.34
N GLY A 79 1.18 0.65 -13.02
CA GLY A 79 0.72 0.67 -14.41
C GLY A 79 -0.80 0.69 -14.56
N VAL A 80 -1.57 1.15 -13.57
CA VAL A 80 -3.05 1.12 -13.56
C VAL A 80 -3.66 1.81 -14.80
N THR A 81 -3.08 2.94 -15.22
CA THR A 81 -3.53 3.69 -16.41
C THR A 81 -3.14 3.03 -17.73
N LYS A 82 -2.25 2.03 -17.70
CA LYS A 82 -1.78 1.25 -18.85
C LYS A 82 -2.38 -0.16 -18.89
N GLY A 83 -3.32 -0.47 -18.00
CA GLY A 83 -4.01 -1.76 -17.96
C GLY A 83 -3.24 -2.90 -17.26
N SER A 84 -2.16 -2.60 -16.55
CA SER A 84 -1.47 -3.59 -15.72
C SER A 84 -2.39 -4.15 -14.62
N SER A 85 -2.12 -5.38 -14.13
CA SER A 85 -3.02 -6.13 -13.25
C SER A 85 -2.36 -6.75 -12.02
N ALA A 86 -1.21 -6.22 -11.59
CA ALA A 86 -0.61 -6.59 -10.31
C ALA A 86 -1.44 -6.10 -9.12
N GLN A 87 -1.03 -6.40 -7.90
CA GLN A 87 -1.79 -6.12 -6.69
C GLN A 87 -2.12 -4.63 -6.54
N GLU A 88 -1.14 -3.73 -6.70
CA GLU A 88 -1.34 -2.29 -6.61
C GLU A 88 -2.39 -1.79 -7.61
N GLU A 89 -2.29 -2.22 -8.86
CA GLU A 89 -3.23 -1.82 -9.91
C GLU A 89 -4.65 -2.31 -9.64
N CYS A 90 -4.79 -3.51 -9.05
CA CYS A 90 -6.09 -4.04 -8.63
C CYS A 90 -6.69 -3.20 -7.51
N LEU A 91 -5.91 -2.85 -6.47
CA LEU A 91 -6.34 -1.97 -5.40
C LEU A 91 -6.79 -0.60 -5.95
N CYS A 92 -5.98 0.01 -6.81
CA CYS A 92 -6.28 1.31 -7.41
C CYS A 92 -7.53 1.30 -8.31
N ARG A 93 -7.82 0.19 -8.99
CA ARG A 93 -9.04 0.07 -9.82
C ARG A 93 -10.31 -0.10 -9.01
N CYS A 94 -10.20 -0.69 -7.82
CA CYS A 94 -11.35 -1.03 -6.99
C CYS A 94 -11.70 0.04 -5.96
N SER A 95 -10.84 1.05 -5.77
CA SER A 95 -10.96 2.02 -4.69
C SER A 95 -10.56 3.44 -5.08
N THR A 96 -10.68 4.36 -4.12
CA THR A 96 -10.22 5.75 -4.23
C THR A 96 -8.71 5.89 -4.11
N LEU A 97 -7.95 4.83 -3.86
CA LEU A 97 -6.52 4.85 -3.53
C LEU A 97 -5.68 5.60 -4.58
N TYR A 98 -5.90 5.36 -5.87
CA TYR A 98 -5.15 6.03 -6.93
C TYR A 98 -5.16 7.55 -6.80
N PHE A 99 -6.33 8.12 -6.52
CA PHE A 99 -6.49 9.58 -6.40
C PHE A 99 -5.80 10.12 -5.13
N CYS A 100 -5.74 9.32 -4.09
CA CYS A 100 -5.00 9.68 -2.87
C CYS A 100 -3.48 9.65 -3.08
N LEU A 101 -2.97 8.68 -3.86
CA LEU A 101 -1.55 8.55 -4.15
C LEU A 101 -1.05 9.56 -5.20
N ASN A 102 -1.90 9.94 -6.15
CA ASN A 102 -1.52 10.82 -7.26
C ASN A 102 -1.70 12.30 -6.91
N THR A 103 -1.18 12.73 -5.77
CA THR A 103 -1.18 14.12 -5.30
C THR A 103 0.19 14.75 -5.48
N LYS A 104 0.25 16.09 -5.50
CA LYS A 104 1.52 16.83 -5.60
C LYS A 104 2.45 16.52 -4.43
N GLU A 105 1.88 16.38 -3.24
CA GLU A 105 2.59 16.09 -1.99
C GLU A 105 3.25 14.71 -2.06
N MET A 106 2.54 13.68 -2.49
CA MET A 106 3.09 12.34 -2.63
C MET A 106 4.10 12.26 -3.78
N TRP A 107 3.89 13.02 -4.85
CA TRP A 107 4.91 13.15 -5.89
C TRP A 107 6.19 13.78 -5.36
N ALA A 108 6.11 14.85 -4.60
CA ALA A 108 7.27 15.53 -4.07
C ALA A 108 8.00 14.74 -2.99
N GLY A 109 7.25 14.10 -2.08
CA GLY A 109 7.81 13.43 -0.90
C GLY A 109 8.17 11.96 -1.11
N PHE A 110 7.52 11.26 -2.03
CA PHE A 110 7.72 9.83 -2.23
C PHE A 110 8.20 9.49 -3.65
N TYR A 111 7.39 9.73 -4.68
CA TYR A 111 7.69 9.21 -6.03
C TYR A 111 8.89 9.87 -6.71
N SER A 112 9.04 11.20 -6.60
CA SER A 112 10.17 11.90 -7.23
C SER A 112 11.51 11.57 -6.58
N PRO A 113 11.65 11.52 -5.25
CA PRO A 113 12.87 11.07 -4.59
C PRO A 113 13.29 9.66 -5.02
N HIS A 114 12.35 8.69 -5.05
CA HIS A 114 12.65 7.32 -5.48
C HIS A 114 13.05 7.25 -6.96
N ARG A 115 12.43 8.05 -7.83
CA ARG A 115 12.86 8.16 -9.24
C ARG A 115 14.28 8.68 -9.37
N TYR A 116 14.64 9.64 -8.53
CA TYR A 116 15.95 10.27 -8.56
C TYR A 116 17.04 9.33 -8.06
N ALA A 117 16.74 8.58 -7.00
CA ALA A 117 17.66 7.62 -6.40
C ALA A 117 18.00 6.47 -7.36
N GLN A 118 17.08 6.08 -8.24
CA GLN A 118 17.22 4.94 -9.17
C GLN A 118 17.66 3.63 -8.49
N ASP A 119 17.37 3.50 -7.20
CA ASP A 119 17.66 2.29 -6.43
C ASP A 119 16.55 1.25 -6.66
N PRO A 120 16.85 0.07 -7.22
CA PRO A 120 15.85 -0.96 -7.45
C PRO A 120 15.36 -1.65 -6.17
N ILE A 121 16.10 -1.57 -5.08
CA ILE A 121 15.70 -2.15 -3.78
C ILE A 121 14.78 -1.19 -3.03
N HIS A 122 14.96 0.11 -3.24
CA HIS A 122 14.25 1.20 -2.56
C HIS A 122 14.57 1.27 -1.06
N ASN A 123 14.07 2.29 -0.40
CA ASN A 123 14.13 2.44 1.04
C ASN A 123 12.79 2.04 1.68
N ASP A 124 12.69 2.15 3.00
CA ASP A 124 11.52 1.75 3.78
C ASP A 124 10.50 2.90 3.96
N ASP A 125 10.60 3.97 3.14
CA ASP A 125 9.56 5.00 3.12
C ASP A 125 8.19 4.41 2.83
N CYS A 126 7.17 4.86 3.54
CA CYS A 126 5.82 4.43 3.26
C CYS A 126 4.81 5.58 3.35
N ILE A 127 3.64 5.38 2.72
CA ILE A 127 2.52 6.30 2.76
C ILE A 127 1.38 5.61 3.50
N TYR A 128 0.93 6.19 4.60
CA TYR A 128 -0.31 5.77 5.26
C TYR A 128 -1.47 6.60 4.72
N THR A 129 -2.45 5.92 4.12
CA THR A 129 -3.66 6.55 3.57
C THR A 129 -4.88 5.99 4.32
N PRO A 130 -5.52 6.77 5.20
CA PRO A 130 -6.71 6.34 5.92
C PRO A 130 -7.97 6.44 5.06
N LYS A 131 -9.00 5.69 5.44
CA LYS A 131 -10.38 5.82 4.95
C LYS A 131 -10.53 5.73 3.43
N VAL A 132 -9.71 4.90 2.78
CA VAL A 132 -9.82 4.61 1.34
C VAL A 132 -11.13 3.87 1.10
N ILE A 133 -11.98 4.38 0.21
CA ILE A 133 -13.27 3.75 -0.13
C ILE A 133 -13.10 2.71 -1.22
N VAL A 134 -13.53 1.49 -0.93
CA VAL A 134 -13.64 0.40 -1.90
C VAL A 134 -15.05 0.40 -2.47
N PHE A 135 -15.16 0.60 -3.80
CA PHE A 135 -16.44 0.74 -4.52
C PHE A 135 -16.61 -0.25 -5.67
N LYS A 136 -15.62 -1.16 -5.85
CA LYS A 136 -15.70 -2.29 -6.80
C LYS A 136 -15.20 -3.55 -6.13
N SER A 137 -15.72 -4.68 -6.58
CA SER A 137 -15.23 -6.00 -6.16
C SER A 137 -13.79 -6.21 -6.58
N ASP A 138 -12.94 -6.71 -5.68
CA ASP A 138 -11.56 -7.10 -5.99
C ASP A 138 -11.53 -8.55 -6.50
N THR A 139 -11.94 -8.71 -7.74
CA THR A 139 -12.00 -10.00 -8.44
C THR A 139 -11.22 -9.93 -9.75
N ALA A 140 -11.11 -11.05 -10.45
CA ALA A 140 -10.49 -11.08 -11.79
C ALA A 140 -11.21 -10.15 -12.77
N THR A 141 -12.53 -9.97 -12.60
CA THR A 141 -13.36 -9.03 -13.38
C THR A 141 -14.05 -8.09 -12.39
N PRO A 142 -13.42 -6.96 -12.03
CA PRO A 142 -13.98 -6.03 -11.06
C PRO A 142 -15.32 -5.46 -11.53
N ALA A 143 -16.35 -5.55 -10.67
CA ALA A 143 -17.68 -4.99 -10.90
C ALA A 143 -17.99 -3.90 -9.86
N PRO A 144 -18.73 -2.85 -10.23
CA PRO A 144 -19.19 -1.86 -9.27
C PRO A 144 -20.02 -2.50 -8.17
N LEU A 145 -19.79 -2.09 -6.92
CA LEU A 145 -20.61 -2.45 -5.78
C LEU A 145 -21.78 -1.45 -5.66
N PRO A 146 -22.96 -1.88 -5.18
CA PRO A 146 -23.98 -0.94 -4.71
C PRO A 146 -23.38 0.00 -3.66
N GLU A 147 -23.85 1.23 -3.59
CA GLU A 147 -23.35 2.22 -2.63
C GLU A 147 -23.47 1.76 -1.17
N SER A 148 -24.54 1.02 -0.86
CA SER A 148 -24.75 0.38 0.46
C SER A 148 -23.66 -0.61 0.86
N ASP A 149 -22.95 -1.15 -0.12
CA ASP A 149 -21.92 -2.19 0.07
C ASP A 149 -20.50 -1.62 -0.01
N TRP A 150 -20.36 -0.30 -0.18
CA TRP A 150 -19.07 0.36 -0.11
C TRP A 150 -18.54 0.29 1.32
N TYR A 151 -17.25 0.09 1.44
CA TYR A 151 -16.58 0.05 2.74
C TYR A 151 -15.26 0.78 2.70
N SER A 152 -14.78 1.19 3.88
CA SER A 152 -13.51 1.88 4.00
C SER A 152 -12.43 0.98 4.59
N VAL A 153 -11.20 1.17 4.13
CA VAL A 153 -10.00 0.55 4.66
C VAL A 153 -8.90 1.60 4.80
N ASN A 154 -7.95 1.34 5.69
CA ASN A 154 -6.69 2.06 5.69
C ASN A 154 -5.71 1.34 4.78
N VAL A 155 -4.80 2.07 4.14
CA VAL A 155 -3.79 1.48 3.26
C VAL A 155 -2.40 1.95 3.66
N ILE A 156 -1.48 1.00 3.83
CA ILE A 156 -0.04 1.29 3.90
C ILE A 156 0.55 0.97 2.55
N THR A 157 1.12 1.98 1.91
CA THR A 157 1.78 1.89 0.61
C THR A 157 3.28 1.91 0.81
N CYS A 158 3.95 0.78 0.53
CA CYS A 158 5.40 0.64 0.61
C CYS A 158 5.94 0.20 -0.75
N ALA A 159 7.12 0.70 -1.11
CA ALA A 159 7.75 0.33 -2.37
C ALA A 159 8.19 -1.13 -2.35
N ALA A 160 7.70 -1.91 -3.32
CA ALA A 160 8.19 -3.26 -3.52
C ALA A 160 9.51 -3.23 -4.31
N PRO A 161 10.53 -4.01 -3.92
CA PRO A 161 11.77 -4.12 -4.68
C PRO A 161 11.54 -4.51 -6.12
N ASN A 162 12.24 -3.87 -7.05
CA ASN A 162 12.13 -4.15 -8.48
C ASN A 162 13.30 -5.02 -8.97
N LEU A 163 13.20 -6.31 -8.78
CA LEU A 163 14.26 -7.27 -9.11
C LEU A 163 14.61 -7.31 -10.61
N ARG A 164 13.74 -6.84 -11.50
CA ARG A 164 14.00 -6.78 -12.95
C ARG A 164 15.11 -5.81 -13.32
N LEU A 165 15.38 -4.83 -12.46
CA LEU A 165 16.43 -3.84 -12.66
C LEU A 165 17.78 -4.27 -12.09
N LEU A 166 17.82 -5.37 -11.33
CA LEU A 166 19.06 -5.91 -10.81
C LEU A 166 19.76 -6.74 -11.89
N PRO A 167 21.07 -6.52 -12.15
CA PRO A 167 21.82 -7.40 -13.03
C PRO A 167 21.77 -8.83 -12.50
N ALA A 168 21.65 -9.82 -13.39
CA ALA A 168 21.57 -11.24 -13.01
C ALA A 168 22.74 -11.74 -12.12
N ASN A 169 23.87 -11.02 -12.12
CA ASN A 169 25.08 -11.32 -11.35
C ASN A 169 25.30 -10.34 -10.16
N GLY A 170 24.37 -9.44 -9.88
CA GLY A 170 24.56 -8.32 -8.94
C GLY A 170 24.08 -8.58 -7.52
N MET A 171 23.51 -9.74 -7.25
CA MET A 171 23.17 -10.11 -5.87
C MET A 171 24.37 -10.70 -5.16
N ASN A 172 25.12 -9.86 -4.45
CA ASN A 172 26.07 -10.35 -3.47
C ASN A 172 25.31 -10.88 -2.25
N PRO A 173 25.41 -12.17 -1.91
CA PRO A 173 24.77 -12.73 -0.72
C PRO A 173 25.24 -12.10 0.60
N GLY A 174 26.22 -11.18 0.55
CA GLY A 174 26.82 -10.53 1.69
C GLY A 174 26.28 -9.15 2.06
N ASP A 175 25.38 -8.57 1.26
CA ASP A 175 24.88 -7.21 1.49
C ASP A 175 23.72 -7.12 2.50
N GLY A 176 23.71 -8.00 3.49
CA GLY A 176 22.86 -7.86 4.67
C GLY A 176 21.40 -8.29 4.51
N ASN A 177 20.65 -8.12 5.56
CA ASN A 177 19.29 -8.59 5.79
C ASN A 177 18.24 -8.30 4.70
N LYS A 178 18.42 -7.28 3.86
CA LYS A 178 17.47 -6.93 2.78
C LYS A 178 17.40 -8.03 1.71
N THR A 179 18.50 -8.67 1.39
CA THR A 179 18.54 -9.73 0.36
C THR A 179 17.80 -10.99 0.81
N CYS A 180 17.85 -11.32 2.09
CA CYS A 180 17.18 -12.50 2.64
C CYS A 180 15.64 -12.38 2.56
N LEU A 181 15.09 -11.21 2.86
CA LEU A 181 13.65 -10.93 2.75
C LEU A 181 13.15 -10.99 1.29
N LEU A 182 13.98 -10.59 0.33
CA LEU A 182 13.67 -10.66 -1.10
C LEU A 182 13.56 -12.10 -1.62
N TYR A 183 14.36 -13.03 -1.10
CA TYR A 183 14.32 -14.44 -1.51
C TYR A 183 13.23 -15.25 -0.81
N THR A 184 12.78 -14.83 0.35
CA THR A 184 11.78 -15.55 1.15
C THR A 184 10.37 -15.03 1.00
N SER A 185 10.20 -13.82 0.46
CA SER A 185 8.89 -13.25 0.18
C SER A 185 8.55 -13.45 -1.30
N PRO A 186 7.50 -14.20 -1.65
CA PRO A 186 7.06 -14.31 -3.04
C PRO A 186 6.66 -12.92 -3.53
N SER A 187 7.24 -12.50 -4.65
CA SER A 187 6.86 -11.24 -5.31
C SER A 187 5.41 -11.32 -5.75
N PRO A 188 4.56 -10.36 -5.41
CA PRO A 188 3.19 -10.32 -5.90
C PRO A 188 3.09 -9.98 -7.39
N ARG A 189 4.21 -9.87 -8.08
CA ARG A 189 4.31 -9.53 -9.52
C ARG A 189 4.79 -10.69 -10.40
N ASP A 190 5.04 -11.87 -9.81
CA ASP A 190 5.40 -13.08 -10.53
C ASP A 190 4.17 -13.89 -10.96
#